data_ae750fa24f0224bc52ad8faf5349f27c
#
_entry.id   ae750fa24f0224bc52ad8faf5349f27c
#
_cell.length_a   1.000
_cell.length_b   1.000
_cell.length_c   1.000
_cell.angle_alpha   90.00
_cell.angle_beta   90.00
_cell.angle_gamma   90.00
#
_symmetry.space_group_name_H-M   'P 1'
#
loop_
_entity.id
_entity.type
_entity.pdbx_description
1 polymer ?
#
loop_
_entity_poly.entity_id
_entity_poly.type
_entity_poly.pdbx_seq_one_letter_code
_entity_poly.pdbx_strand_id
1 'polypeptide(L)'
;MGGPLSERWGKPVVNKWGKKIYLDQMTMKEVEERVKVNDIVFLPVGSTEAHGPFAPLGEDTIIGVSIAERICYEAGCTVALPIAYGSHPSHHYGIPGTIPIKATTLIEYVSDVAKWLSNAGFKKIVIWNSHGQEYVLPIAKDIAIVEKQVHAFIMVTSWWSWVQDXLRKAGSGEEIAPGVKLETPFIHADEVETSVTWYVAPNLVDVETLKKEGEWGVKRPIPSRWVNAAGNVFIDRPFNWYDVSALPEFYYYSKGFVGWPKLSDPKKGEVLINKVIERVIEFVNWLITNYPPGKIPRTWIEIEDLYFNKPKEYVEPKG
;
A
#
# COMPACT_ATOMS: atom_id res chain seq x y z
N MET A 1 10.87 -12.20 -4.75
CA MET A 1 10.71 -13.63 -4.84
C MET A 1 10.13 -14.18 -3.55
N GLY A 2 8.92 -13.72 -3.21
CA GLY A 2 8.20 -14.30 -2.09
C GLY A 2 7.58 -15.61 -2.53
N GLY A 3 7.80 -16.67 -1.80
CA GLY A 3 7.05 -17.90 -2.00
C GLY A 3 5.60 -17.70 -1.56
N PRO A 4 4.73 -18.65 -1.90
CA PRO A 4 3.36 -18.61 -1.40
C PRO A 4 3.36 -18.51 0.13
N LEU A 5 2.35 -17.85 0.69
CA LEU A 5 2.22 -17.73 2.15
C LEU A 5 2.29 -19.08 2.86
N SER A 6 1.79 -20.15 2.22
CA SER A 6 1.85 -21.51 2.77
C SER A 6 3.29 -22.03 2.88
N GLU A 7 4.16 -21.66 1.95
CA GLU A 7 5.58 -22.06 2.02
C GLU A 7 6.30 -21.27 3.12
N ARG A 8 5.91 -20.01 3.31
CA ARG A 8 6.46 -19.14 4.34
C ARG A 8 6.30 -19.70 5.75
N TRP A 9 5.19 -20.38 6.02
CA TRP A 9 4.95 -20.94 7.35
C TRP A 9 5.78 -22.19 7.66
N GLY A 10 6.28 -22.84 6.62
CA GLY A 10 7.13 -24.03 6.80
C GLY A 10 8.62 -23.73 6.86
N LYS A 11 9.03 -22.55 6.40
CA LYS A 11 10.44 -22.16 6.29
C LYS A 11 10.62 -20.71 6.68
N PRO A 12 11.70 -20.35 7.40
CA PRO A 12 11.96 -18.95 7.69
C PRO A 12 12.32 -18.20 6.40
N VAL A 13 11.72 -17.04 6.21
CA VAL A 13 12.10 -16.11 5.14
C VAL A 13 13.11 -15.15 5.74
N VAL A 14 14.30 -15.12 5.17
CA VAL A 14 15.42 -14.36 5.75
C VAL A 14 15.92 -13.27 4.80
N ASN A 15 16.48 -12.21 5.37
CA ASN A 15 17.10 -11.13 4.63
C ASN A 15 18.53 -11.53 4.19
N LYS A 16 19.20 -10.63 3.48
CA LYS A 16 20.54 -10.91 2.94
C LYS A 16 21.61 -11.17 4.00
N TRP A 17 21.31 -10.90 5.28
CA TRP A 17 22.21 -11.22 6.39
C TRP A 17 21.75 -12.47 7.16
N GLY A 18 20.79 -13.24 6.62
CA GLY A 18 20.30 -14.47 7.23
C GLY A 18 19.36 -14.26 8.41
N LYS A 19 18.80 -13.07 8.58
CA LYS A 19 17.88 -12.77 9.69
C LYS A 19 16.44 -12.79 9.19
N LYS A 20 15.53 -13.35 9.97
CA LYS A 20 14.11 -13.45 9.60
C LYS A 20 13.53 -12.08 9.26
N ILE A 21 12.69 -12.03 8.23
CA ILE A 21 12.03 -10.81 7.79
C ILE A 21 10.68 -10.63 8.50
N TYR A 22 9.91 -11.72 8.63
CA TYR A 22 8.53 -11.67 9.10
C TYR A 22 8.44 -11.77 10.61
N LEU A 23 7.67 -10.85 11.20
CA LEU A 23 7.45 -10.78 12.65
C LEU A 23 6.87 -12.09 13.21
N ASP A 24 5.91 -12.68 12.50
CA ASP A 24 5.26 -13.92 12.94
C ASP A 24 6.17 -15.14 12.91
N GLN A 25 7.31 -15.04 12.25
CA GLN A 25 8.31 -16.11 12.25
C GLN A 25 9.36 -15.92 13.34
N MET A 26 9.38 -14.74 14.00
CA MET A 26 10.36 -14.44 15.04
C MET A 26 9.90 -14.95 16.40
N THR A 27 10.86 -15.36 17.20
CA THR A 27 10.62 -15.59 18.63
C THR A 27 10.70 -14.26 19.36
N MET A 28 10.17 -14.21 20.58
CA MET A 28 10.24 -13.03 21.44
C MET A 28 11.67 -12.48 21.53
N LYS A 29 12.62 -13.36 21.74
CA LYS A 29 14.05 -12.98 21.85
C LYS A 29 14.57 -12.36 20.57
N GLU A 30 14.17 -12.91 19.42
CA GLU A 30 14.59 -12.36 18.12
C GLU A 30 14.00 -10.95 17.90
N VAL A 31 12.81 -10.69 18.40
CA VAL A 31 12.23 -9.33 18.34
C VAL A 31 13.04 -8.37 19.21
N GLU A 32 13.37 -8.78 20.45
CA GLU A 32 14.19 -7.98 21.36
C GLU A 32 15.55 -7.62 20.75
N GLU A 33 16.14 -8.54 19.98
CA GLU A 33 17.41 -8.31 19.29
C GLU A 33 17.21 -7.43 18.05
N ARG A 34 16.13 -7.67 17.28
CA ARG A 34 15.85 -6.94 16.05
C ARG A 34 15.70 -5.44 16.32
N VAL A 35 14.89 -5.04 17.29
CA VAL A 35 14.61 -3.63 17.53
C VAL A 35 15.82 -2.84 18.01
N LYS A 36 16.87 -3.52 18.49
CA LYS A 36 18.14 -2.87 18.87
C LYS A 36 19.01 -2.51 17.67
N VAL A 37 18.79 -3.17 16.53
CA VAL A 37 19.61 -2.93 15.32
C VAL A 37 18.80 -2.29 14.20
N ASN A 38 17.49 -2.56 14.12
CA ASN A 38 16.60 -1.94 13.15
C ASN A 38 15.18 -1.98 13.71
N ASP A 39 14.66 -0.83 14.11
CA ASP A 39 13.33 -0.71 14.71
C ASP A 39 12.27 -0.23 13.72
N ILE A 40 12.52 -0.43 12.42
CA ILE A 40 11.55 -0.14 11.36
C ILE A 40 10.71 -1.39 11.11
N VAL A 41 9.39 -1.22 11.09
CA VAL A 41 8.46 -2.31 10.72
C VAL A 41 7.47 -1.81 9.68
N PHE A 42 7.28 -2.62 8.64
CA PHE A 42 6.23 -2.42 7.65
C PHE A 42 4.99 -3.19 8.09
N LEU A 43 3.85 -2.51 8.15
CA LEU A 43 2.55 -3.13 8.37
C LEU A 43 1.79 -3.05 7.03
N PRO A 44 1.81 -4.11 6.22
CA PRO A 44 1.05 -4.08 4.97
C PRO A 44 -0.45 -4.06 5.25
N VAL A 45 -1.17 -3.16 4.57
CA VAL A 45 -2.63 -3.08 4.66
C VAL A 45 -3.17 -3.15 3.24
N GLY A 46 -3.79 -4.26 2.91
CA GLY A 46 -4.39 -4.51 1.61
C GLY A 46 -5.90 -4.70 1.72
N SER A 47 -6.42 -5.57 0.87
CA SER A 47 -7.84 -5.93 0.93
C SER A 47 -8.05 -7.33 0.35
N THR A 48 -9.28 -7.81 0.47
CA THR A 48 -9.81 -8.96 -0.25
C THR A 48 -10.91 -8.40 -1.15
N GLU A 49 -10.60 -8.24 -2.42
CA GLU A 49 -11.41 -7.48 -3.36
C GLU A 49 -11.39 -8.12 -4.74
N ALA A 50 -12.49 -8.00 -5.46
CA ALA A 50 -12.56 -8.46 -6.84
C ALA A 50 -11.69 -7.58 -7.74
N HIS A 51 -10.79 -8.20 -8.49
CA HIS A 51 -9.90 -7.57 -9.45
C HIS A 51 -10.13 -8.21 -10.83
N GLY A 52 -11.39 -8.20 -11.26
CA GLY A 52 -11.79 -8.82 -12.51
C GLY A 52 -11.84 -10.34 -12.42
N PRO A 53 -12.22 -11.02 -13.50
CA PRO A 53 -12.25 -12.48 -13.53
C PRO A 53 -10.88 -13.13 -13.77
N PHE A 54 -9.80 -12.34 -13.78
CA PHE A 54 -8.48 -12.78 -14.20
C PHE A 54 -7.42 -12.65 -13.12
N ALA A 55 -7.66 -11.87 -12.04
CA ALA A 55 -6.66 -11.64 -11.00
C ALA A 55 -7.18 -12.13 -9.64
N PRO A 56 -6.27 -12.43 -8.70
CA PRO A 56 -6.69 -13.01 -7.42
C PRO A 56 -7.34 -11.97 -6.51
N LEU A 57 -8.30 -12.41 -5.68
CA LEU A 57 -8.98 -11.55 -4.72
C LEU A 57 -8.03 -10.91 -3.69
N GLY A 58 -6.90 -11.54 -3.45
CA GLY A 58 -5.88 -11.02 -2.53
C GLY A 58 -4.85 -10.11 -3.18
N GLU A 59 -5.11 -9.63 -4.38
CA GLU A 59 -4.16 -8.83 -5.18
C GLU A 59 -3.46 -7.76 -4.36
N ASP A 60 -4.23 -6.90 -3.69
CA ASP A 60 -3.69 -5.81 -2.88
C ASP A 60 -2.70 -6.31 -1.82
N THR A 61 -3.12 -7.35 -1.08
CA THR A 61 -2.29 -7.89 -0.02
C THR A 61 -1.01 -8.52 -0.59
N ILE A 62 -1.14 -9.23 -1.71
CA ILE A 62 -0.01 -9.88 -2.39
C ILE A 62 0.99 -8.83 -2.84
N ILE A 63 0.53 -7.75 -3.48
CA ILE A 63 1.40 -6.65 -3.93
C ILE A 63 2.11 -6.03 -2.72
N GLY A 64 1.33 -5.64 -1.71
CA GLY A 64 1.87 -4.96 -0.53
C GLY A 64 2.94 -5.78 0.19
N VAL A 65 2.65 -7.06 0.42
CA VAL A 65 3.59 -7.96 1.11
C VAL A 65 4.84 -8.19 0.25
N SER A 66 4.66 -8.42 -1.06
CA SER A 66 5.80 -8.71 -1.96
C SER A 66 6.79 -7.55 -2.00
N ILE A 67 6.28 -6.31 -2.04
CA ILE A 67 7.14 -5.12 -2.04
C ILE A 67 7.84 -4.98 -0.68
N ALA A 68 7.08 -5.07 0.43
CA ALA A 68 7.64 -4.93 1.77
C ALA A 68 8.72 -5.98 2.05
N GLU A 69 8.48 -7.23 1.61
CA GLU A 69 9.47 -8.31 1.77
C GLU A 69 10.79 -7.97 1.07
N ARG A 70 10.71 -7.50 -0.18
CA ARG A 70 11.91 -7.16 -0.95
C ARG A 70 12.65 -5.96 -0.36
N ILE A 71 11.92 -4.97 0.14
CA ILE A 71 12.52 -3.83 0.84
C ILE A 71 13.26 -4.34 2.09
N CYS A 72 12.60 -5.13 2.91
CA CYS A 72 13.20 -5.59 4.17
C CYS A 72 14.29 -6.65 3.95
N TYR A 73 14.28 -7.36 2.83
CA TYR A 73 15.39 -8.21 2.44
C TYR A 73 16.67 -7.38 2.29
N GLU A 74 16.57 -6.22 1.65
CA GLU A 74 17.73 -5.36 1.38
C GLU A 74 18.09 -4.45 2.56
N ALA A 75 17.09 -3.94 3.29
CA ALA A 75 17.29 -2.92 4.31
C ALA A 75 17.28 -3.45 5.75
N GLY A 76 16.97 -4.73 5.95
CA GLY A 76 17.03 -5.35 7.29
C GLY A 76 15.87 -5.00 8.21
N CYS A 77 14.82 -4.40 7.70
CA CYS A 77 13.61 -4.09 8.48
C CYS A 77 12.74 -5.33 8.68
N THR A 78 11.58 -5.15 9.29
CA THR A 78 10.66 -6.24 9.62
C THR A 78 9.34 -6.04 8.88
N VAL A 79 8.70 -7.14 8.46
CA VAL A 79 7.36 -7.12 7.89
C VAL A 79 6.42 -7.76 8.91
N ALA A 80 5.40 -7.02 9.36
CA ALA A 80 4.34 -7.54 10.22
C ALA A 80 3.34 -8.35 9.38
N LEU A 81 2.50 -9.15 10.04
CA LEU A 81 1.41 -9.84 9.34
C LEU A 81 0.51 -8.82 8.65
N PRO A 82 0.12 -9.08 7.41
CA PRO A 82 -0.70 -8.11 6.70
C PRO A 82 -2.13 -8.07 7.22
N ILE A 83 -2.75 -6.91 7.11
CA ILE A 83 -4.20 -6.75 7.29
C ILE A 83 -4.80 -6.94 5.90
N ALA A 84 -5.49 -8.07 5.72
CA ALA A 84 -5.93 -8.53 4.40
C ALA A 84 -7.42 -8.26 4.11
N TYR A 85 -8.13 -7.61 5.03
CA TYR A 85 -9.51 -7.18 4.83
C TYR A 85 -9.56 -5.67 5.00
N GLY A 86 -9.88 -4.98 3.92
CA GLY A 86 -9.85 -3.52 3.87
C GLY A 86 -11.22 -2.86 3.94
N SER A 87 -11.20 -1.55 4.00
CA SER A 87 -12.38 -0.73 3.86
C SER A 87 -12.57 -0.38 2.38
N HIS A 88 -13.78 -0.41 1.91
CA HIS A 88 -14.11 -0.17 0.50
C HIS A 88 -15.15 0.95 0.37
N PRO A 89 -15.08 1.75 -0.71
CA PRO A 89 -16.18 2.66 -1.00
C PRO A 89 -17.44 1.86 -1.37
N SER A 90 -18.60 2.49 -1.21
CA SER A 90 -19.88 1.80 -1.36
C SER A 90 -20.09 1.15 -2.73
N HIS A 91 -19.48 1.69 -3.77
CA HIS A 91 -19.68 1.15 -5.12
C HIS A 91 -18.96 -0.21 -5.36
N HIS A 92 -18.10 -0.64 -4.44
CA HIS A 92 -17.48 -1.98 -4.51
C HIS A 92 -18.34 -3.06 -3.82
N TYR A 93 -19.35 -2.66 -3.07
CA TYR A 93 -20.16 -3.61 -2.30
C TYR A 93 -21.00 -4.48 -3.24
N GLY A 94 -21.05 -5.76 -2.97
CA GLY A 94 -21.87 -6.71 -3.71
C GLY A 94 -21.16 -7.41 -4.85
N ILE A 95 -19.94 -7.01 -5.19
CA ILE A 95 -19.15 -7.71 -6.20
C ILE A 95 -18.64 -9.03 -5.58
N PRO A 96 -18.86 -10.18 -6.24
CA PRO A 96 -18.44 -11.46 -5.67
C PRO A 96 -16.97 -11.51 -5.32
N GLY A 97 -16.67 -11.90 -4.08
CA GLY A 97 -15.30 -12.00 -3.58
C GLY A 97 -14.81 -10.76 -2.86
N THR A 98 -15.45 -9.62 -3.01
CA THR A 98 -15.11 -8.42 -2.23
C THR A 98 -15.67 -8.58 -0.81
N ILE A 99 -14.78 -8.49 0.18
CA ILE A 99 -15.13 -8.68 1.60
C ILE A 99 -14.80 -7.40 2.36
N PRO A 100 -15.69 -6.39 2.32
CA PRO A 100 -15.39 -5.12 2.98
C PRO A 100 -15.59 -5.19 4.48
N ILE A 101 -14.75 -4.45 5.21
CA ILE A 101 -14.99 -4.18 6.63
C ILE A 101 -15.28 -2.69 6.80
N LYS A 102 -15.94 -2.34 7.89
CA LYS A 102 -16.26 -0.93 8.16
C LYS A 102 -14.99 -0.11 8.31
N ALA A 103 -14.98 1.11 7.80
CA ALA A 103 -13.85 2.02 7.96
C ALA A 103 -13.48 2.19 9.45
N THR A 104 -14.49 2.34 10.31
CA THR A 104 -14.26 2.47 11.77
C THR A 104 -13.59 1.22 12.36
N THR A 105 -13.97 0.03 11.90
CA THR A 105 -13.31 -1.21 12.34
C THR A 105 -11.85 -1.25 11.90
N LEU A 106 -11.59 -0.86 10.66
CA LEU A 106 -10.21 -0.83 10.14
C LEU A 106 -9.36 0.18 10.92
N ILE A 107 -9.90 1.38 11.18
CA ILE A 107 -9.21 2.41 11.95
C ILE A 107 -8.78 1.87 13.32
N GLU A 108 -9.71 1.25 14.05
CA GLU A 108 -9.40 0.68 15.37
C GLU A 108 -8.37 -0.43 15.27
N TYR A 109 -8.54 -1.33 14.31
CA TYR A 109 -7.64 -2.47 14.15
C TYR A 109 -6.21 -2.02 13.83
N VAL A 110 -6.06 -1.13 12.84
CA VAL A 110 -4.74 -0.62 12.45
C VAL A 110 -4.09 0.13 13.62
N SER A 111 -4.86 0.98 14.31
CA SER A 111 -4.32 1.76 15.43
C SER A 111 -3.92 0.87 16.61
N ASP A 112 -4.67 -0.20 16.89
CA ASP A 112 -4.29 -1.17 17.93
C ASP A 112 -3.00 -1.91 17.55
N VAL A 113 -2.90 -2.38 16.31
CA VAL A 113 -1.69 -3.07 15.85
C VAL A 113 -0.48 -2.13 15.95
N ALA A 114 -0.64 -0.86 15.52
CA ALA A 114 0.45 0.13 15.60
C ALA A 114 0.88 0.34 17.07
N LYS A 115 -0.09 0.42 17.99
CA LYS A 115 0.21 0.57 19.41
C LYS A 115 1.10 -0.58 19.92
N TRP A 116 0.71 -1.80 19.62
CA TRP A 116 1.44 -2.96 20.15
C TRP A 116 2.76 -3.22 19.41
N LEU A 117 2.87 -2.83 18.14
CA LEU A 117 4.17 -2.81 17.45
C LEU A 117 5.12 -1.82 18.13
N SER A 118 4.62 -0.63 18.50
CA SER A 118 5.43 0.34 19.23
C SER A 118 5.87 -0.19 20.61
N ASN A 119 4.95 -0.86 21.31
CA ASN A 119 5.26 -1.45 22.61
C ASN A 119 6.28 -2.58 22.49
N ALA A 120 6.30 -3.30 21.37
CA ALA A 120 7.30 -4.33 21.10
C ALA A 120 8.70 -3.76 20.79
N GLY A 121 8.79 -2.43 20.64
CA GLY A 121 10.07 -1.75 20.42
C GLY A 121 10.26 -1.18 19.01
N PHE A 122 9.32 -1.39 18.12
CA PHE A 122 9.39 -0.80 16.78
C PHE A 122 8.97 0.67 16.87
N LYS A 123 9.95 1.57 16.75
CA LYS A 123 9.70 3.01 16.89
C LYS A 123 9.54 3.73 15.56
N LYS A 124 9.60 2.99 14.44
CA LYS A 124 9.35 3.51 13.10
C LYS A 124 8.40 2.55 12.40
N ILE A 125 7.14 2.93 12.27
CA ILE A 125 6.07 2.08 11.76
C ILE A 125 5.60 2.63 10.43
N VAL A 126 5.72 1.83 9.38
CA VAL A 126 5.25 2.19 8.04
C VAL A 126 3.94 1.43 7.81
N ILE A 127 2.82 2.14 7.85
CA ILE A 127 1.53 1.60 7.43
C ILE A 127 1.56 1.61 5.91
N TRP A 128 1.80 0.43 5.35
CA TRP A 128 2.13 0.25 3.93
C TRP A 128 0.87 -0.15 3.17
N ASN A 129 0.24 0.84 2.55
CA ASN A 129 -1.04 0.65 1.88
C ASN A 129 -0.87 0.14 0.45
N SER A 130 -1.75 -0.77 0.07
CA SER A 130 -1.80 -1.31 -1.29
C SER A 130 -3.23 -1.44 -1.84
N HIS A 131 -4.19 -0.75 -1.20
CA HIS A 131 -5.60 -0.74 -1.59
C HIS A 131 -6.13 0.70 -1.58
N GLY A 132 -7.14 0.97 -2.39
CA GLY A 132 -7.76 2.30 -2.49
C GLY A 132 -8.50 2.75 -1.23
N GLN A 133 -7.79 2.87 -0.13
CA GLN A 133 -8.34 3.25 1.19
C GLN A 133 -7.53 4.36 1.86
N GLU A 134 -6.91 5.22 1.09
CA GLU A 134 -6.09 6.33 1.60
C GLU A 134 -6.87 7.31 2.46
N TYR A 135 -8.19 7.31 2.33
CA TYR A 135 -9.07 8.16 3.13
C TYR A 135 -9.23 7.68 4.57
N VAL A 136 -8.83 6.44 4.87
CA VAL A 136 -9.04 5.80 6.18
C VAL A 136 -7.76 5.74 7.01
N LEU A 137 -6.65 5.35 6.41
CA LEU A 137 -5.43 5.01 7.13
C LEU A 137 -4.76 6.19 7.86
N PRO A 138 -4.77 7.43 7.31
CA PRO A 138 -4.25 8.56 8.09
C PRO A 138 -5.02 8.80 9.39
N ILE A 139 -6.32 8.51 9.41
CA ILE A 139 -7.13 8.63 10.63
C ILE A 139 -6.66 7.59 11.65
N ALA A 140 -6.38 6.36 11.20
CA ALA A 140 -5.87 5.31 12.09
C ALA A 140 -4.53 5.71 12.72
N LYS A 141 -3.65 6.34 11.94
CA LYS A 141 -2.39 6.88 12.45
C LYS A 141 -2.63 7.96 13.51
N ASP A 142 -3.56 8.87 13.24
CA ASP A 142 -3.86 9.96 14.21
C ASP A 142 -4.45 9.38 15.51
N ILE A 143 -5.36 8.42 15.41
CA ILE A 143 -5.92 7.74 16.59
C ILE A 143 -4.79 7.04 17.39
N ALA A 144 -3.88 6.36 16.71
CA ALA A 144 -2.76 5.71 17.38
C ALA A 144 -1.92 6.71 18.16
N ILE A 145 -1.55 7.82 17.53
CA ILE A 145 -0.66 8.82 18.15
C ILE A 145 -1.39 9.57 19.27
N VAL A 146 -2.58 10.11 18.98
CA VAL A 146 -3.26 11.04 19.88
C VAL A 146 -4.05 10.31 20.98
N GLU A 147 -4.91 9.39 20.59
CA GLU A 147 -5.81 8.74 21.56
C GLU A 147 -5.16 7.56 22.27
N LYS A 148 -4.35 6.78 21.55
CA LYS A 148 -3.68 5.59 22.14
C LYS A 148 -2.28 5.92 22.63
N GLN A 149 -1.85 7.17 22.48
CA GLN A 149 -0.57 7.70 23.01
C GLN A 149 0.65 6.89 22.55
N VAL A 150 0.69 6.57 21.27
CA VAL A 150 1.82 5.83 20.69
C VAL A 150 3.00 6.78 20.47
N HIS A 151 4.11 6.51 21.12
CA HIS A 151 5.36 7.27 20.96
C HIS A 151 6.25 6.57 19.93
N ALA A 152 5.94 6.80 18.65
CA ALA A 152 6.66 6.24 17.51
C ALA A 152 6.49 7.17 16.32
N PHE A 153 7.42 7.12 15.40
CA PHE A 153 7.23 7.73 14.08
C PHE A 153 6.33 6.77 13.28
N ILE A 154 5.16 7.24 12.89
CA ILE A 154 4.23 6.45 12.09
C ILE A 154 3.99 7.19 10.77
N MET A 155 4.25 6.53 9.66
CA MET A 155 3.91 7.09 8.36
C MET A 155 2.93 6.17 7.62
N VAL A 156 2.03 6.76 6.88
CA VAL A 156 1.10 6.06 5.99
C VAL A 156 1.54 6.40 4.56
N THR A 157 1.74 5.38 3.74
CA THR A 157 2.08 5.61 2.35
C THR A 157 1.61 4.44 1.50
N SER A 158 1.26 4.71 0.25
CA SER A 158 0.85 3.68 -0.71
C SER A 158 2.00 3.41 -1.67
N TRP A 159 2.11 2.17 -2.19
CA TRP A 159 3.21 1.84 -3.09
C TRP A 159 3.25 2.78 -4.31
N TRP A 160 2.09 3.15 -4.83
CA TRP A 160 2.00 4.01 -6.02
C TRP A 160 2.45 5.45 -5.77
N SER A 161 2.45 5.89 -4.51
CA SER A 161 2.94 7.22 -4.16
C SER A 161 4.42 7.41 -4.51
N TRP A 162 5.16 6.31 -4.55
CA TRP A 162 6.59 6.32 -4.82
C TRP A 162 6.94 6.33 -6.31
N VAL A 163 5.93 6.16 -7.19
CA VAL A 163 6.12 6.15 -8.65
C VAL A 163 5.12 7.05 -9.38
N GLN A 164 4.65 8.09 -8.72
CA GLN A 164 3.69 9.04 -9.32
C GLN A 164 4.21 9.65 -10.61
N ASP A 165 5.45 9.92 -10.69
CA ASP A 165 6.09 10.43 -11.91
C ASP A 165 6.02 9.47 -13.10
N UNK A 166 5.86 8.32 -12.76
CA UNK A 166 5.75 7.36 -13.68
C UNK A 166 4.44 7.22 -14.09
N LEU A 167 3.55 7.16 -13.12
CA LEU A 167 2.10 6.98 -13.37
C LEU A 167 1.47 8.14 -14.13
N ARG A 168 1.95 9.35 -13.92
CA ARG A 168 1.44 10.54 -14.63
C ARG A 168 1.72 10.50 -16.13
N LYS A 169 2.61 9.64 -16.59
CA LYS A 169 2.90 9.48 -18.02
C LYS A 169 1.86 8.61 -18.72
N ALA A 170 0.98 7.95 -17.97
CA ALA A 170 -0.03 7.06 -18.53
C ALA A 170 -0.92 7.79 -19.55
N GLY A 171 -1.02 7.24 -20.74
CA GLY A 171 -1.80 7.82 -21.83
C GLY A 171 -1.13 8.97 -22.57
N SER A 172 0.06 9.41 -22.14
CA SER A 172 0.76 10.53 -22.81
C SER A 172 1.64 10.09 -23.99
N GLY A 173 1.92 8.79 -24.06
CA GLY A 173 2.89 8.26 -25.04
C GLY A 173 4.32 8.26 -24.55
N GLU A 174 4.60 8.88 -23.38
CA GLU A 174 5.95 8.89 -22.82
C GLU A 174 6.33 7.55 -22.21
N GLU A 175 7.60 7.22 -22.29
CA GLU A 175 8.12 5.97 -21.71
C GLU A 175 8.40 6.13 -20.20
N ILE A 176 8.08 5.10 -19.45
CA ILE A 176 8.45 5.00 -18.03
C ILE A 176 9.82 4.33 -17.86
N ALA A 177 10.27 3.61 -18.91
CA ALA A 177 11.60 3.03 -19.04
C ALA A 177 11.78 2.72 -20.54
N PRO A 178 13.00 2.50 -21.01
CA PRO A 178 13.23 2.24 -22.45
C PRO A 178 12.30 1.14 -22.99
N GLY A 179 11.46 1.51 -23.94
CA GLY A 179 10.50 0.60 -24.58
C GLY A 179 9.27 0.26 -23.75
N VAL A 180 9.06 0.89 -22.61
CA VAL A 180 7.92 0.59 -21.71
C VAL A 180 7.05 1.82 -21.52
N LYS A 181 5.77 1.70 -21.86
CA LYS A 181 4.79 2.80 -21.72
C LYS A 181 3.57 2.30 -20.95
N LEU A 182 2.87 3.26 -20.34
CA LEU A 182 1.55 3.03 -19.76
C LEU A 182 0.53 3.70 -20.68
N GLU A 183 -0.40 2.92 -21.19
CA GLU A 183 -1.38 3.40 -22.16
C GLU A 183 -2.61 4.01 -21.49
N THR A 184 -2.93 3.58 -20.27
CA THR A 184 -4.15 3.99 -19.58
C THR A 184 -3.86 4.39 -18.14
N PRO A 185 -4.68 5.31 -17.58
CA PRO A 185 -4.51 5.73 -16.19
C PRO A 185 -4.69 4.59 -15.19
N PHE A 186 -3.98 4.69 -14.08
CA PHE A 186 -4.08 3.77 -12.95
C PHE A 186 -5.41 4.02 -12.22
N ILE A 187 -6.24 3.00 -12.07
CA ILE A 187 -7.56 3.10 -11.42
C ILE A 187 -7.83 1.90 -10.50
N HIS A 188 -8.27 0.74 -11.09
CA HIS A 188 -8.61 -0.45 -10.31
C HIS A 188 -8.58 -1.68 -11.22
N ALA A 189 -7.76 -2.66 -10.85
CA ALA A 189 -7.59 -3.91 -11.61
C ALA A 189 -7.36 -3.62 -13.09
N ASP A 190 -6.65 -2.54 -13.35
CA ASP A 190 -6.42 -1.99 -14.69
C ASP A 190 -5.08 -2.47 -15.27
N GLU A 191 -4.65 -1.78 -16.32
CA GLU A 191 -3.35 -2.05 -16.96
C GLU A 191 -2.20 -2.04 -15.95
N VAL A 192 -2.18 -1.05 -15.05
CA VAL A 192 -1.06 -0.85 -14.13
C VAL A 192 -1.08 -1.91 -13.03
N GLU A 193 -2.21 -1.99 -12.32
CA GLU A 193 -2.34 -2.89 -11.17
C GLU A 193 -2.19 -4.35 -11.57
N THR A 194 -2.86 -4.75 -12.66
CA THR A 194 -2.76 -6.11 -13.17
C THR A 194 -1.33 -6.42 -13.67
N SER A 195 -0.62 -5.43 -14.24
CA SER A 195 0.79 -5.62 -14.61
C SER A 195 1.65 -5.92 -13.38
N VAL A 196 1.41 -5.18 -12.29
CA VAL A 196 2.14 -5.38 -11.04
C VAL A 196 1.85 -6.77 -10.48
N THR A 197 0.57 -7.15 -10.43
CA THR A 197 0.18 -8.49 -9.96
C THR A 197 0.79 -9.59 -10.81
N TRP A 198 0.74 -9.44 -12.12
CA TRP A 198 1.31 -10.41 -13.05
C TRP A 198 2.82 -10.56 -12.83
N TYR A 199 3.50 -9.47 -12.50
CA TYR A 199 4.94 -9.54 -12.19
C TYR A 199 5.23 -10.23 -10.86
N VAL A 200 4.48 -9.91 -9.79
CA VAL A 200 4.79 -10.46 -8.46
C VAL A 200 4.18 -11.85 -8.21
N ALA A 201 3.09 -12.19 -8.90
CA ALA A 201 2.37 -13.44 -8.69
C ALA A 201 1.87 -14.04 -10.02
N PRO A 202 2.79 -14.34 -10.96
CA PRO A 202 2.40 -14.72 -12.32
C PRO A 202 1.48 -15.94 -12.39
N ASN A 203 1.59 -16.85 -11.44
CA ASN A 203 0.79 -18.09 -11.43
C ASN A 203 -0.65 -17.87 -10.92
N LEU A 204 -0.97 -16.66 -10.45
CA LEU A 204 -2.32 -16.33 -9.96
C LEU A 204 -3.12 -15.51 -10.96
N VAL A 205 -2.53 -15.13 -12.09
CA VAL A 205 -3.22 -14.34 -13.11
C VAL A 205 -3.66 -15.28 -14.25
N ASP A 206 -4.96 -15.27 -14.52
CA ASP A 206 -5.50 -16.00 -15.67
C ASP A 206 -5.32 -15.16 -16.93
N VAL A 207 -4.20 -15.37 -17.59
CA VAL A 207 -3.79 -14.58 -18.76
C VAL A 207 -4.76 -14.75 -19.94
N GLU A 208 -5.33 -15.93 -20.12
CA GLU A 208 -6.28 -16.18 -21.20
C GLU A 208 -7.54 -15.30 -21.00
N THR A 209 -8.11 -15.35 -19.80
CA THR A 209 -9.28 -14.52 -19.46
C THR A 209 -8.93 -13.04 -19.51
N LEU A 210 -7.77 -12.65 -19.01
CA LEU A 210 -7.28 -11.26 -19.05
C LEU A 210 -7.29 -10.69 -20.46
N LYS A 211 -6.71 -11.43 -21.41
CA LYS A 211 -6.60 -10.95 -22.79
C LYS A 211 -7.96 -10.96 -23.51
N LYS A 212 -8.85 -11.88 -23.13
CA LYS A 212 -10.18 -12.01 -23.73
C LYS A 212 -11.18 -10.97 -23.18
N GLU A 213 -11.19 -10.76 -21.87
CA GLU A 213 -12.24 -9.99 -21.19
C GLU A 213 -11.75 -8.67 -20.54
N GLY A 214 -10.47 -8.40 -20.57
CA GLY A 214 -9.87 -7.27 -19.88
C GLY A 214 -10.07 -5.92 -20.56
N GLU A 215 -11.28 -5.62 -20.99
CA GLU A 215 -11.62 -4.35 -21.63
C GLU A 215 -12.92 -3.81 -21.03
N TRP A 216 -12.83 -2.60 -20.45
CA TRP A 216 -13.95 -1.96 -19.81
C TRP A 216 -14.74 -1.14 -20.82
N GLY A 217 -16.06 -1.36 -20.87
CA GLY A 217 -16.94 -0.65 -21.80
C GLY A 217 -18.18 -0.04 -21.15
N VAL A 218 -18.21 0.07 -19.84
CA VAL A 218 -19.40 0.51 -19.12
C VAL A 218 -19.49 2.04 -19.10
N LYS A 219 -20.67 2.57 -19.38
CA LYS A 219 -20.94 4.00 -19.30
C LYS A 219 -21.20 4.42 -17.85
N ARG A 220 -20.57 5.48 -17.43
CA ARG A 220 -20.79 6.06 -16.11
C ARG A 220 -22.03 6.96 -16.10
N PRO A 221 -22.79 7.01 -15.01
CA PRO A 221 -23.95 7.90 -14.93
C PRO A 221 -23.56 9.38 -14.90
N ILE A 222 -22.38 9.68 -14.37
CA ILE A 222 -21.85 11.04 -14.35
C ILE A 222 -20.62 11.08 -15.26
N PRO A 223 -20.60 12.02 -16.23
CA PRO A 223 -19.47 12.10 -17.16
C PRO A 223 -18.12 12.28 -16.47
N SER A 224 -17.08 11.67 -17.04
CA SER A 224 -15.72 11.70 -16.49
C SER A 224 -15.12 13.11 -16.38
N ARG A 225 -15.67 14.08 -17.11
CA ARG A 225 -15.21 15.46 -16.95
C ARG A 225 -15.53 16.05 -15.56
N TRP A 226 -16.50 15.45 -14.85
CA TRP A 226 -16.89 15.92 -13.52
C TRP A 226 -16.34 15.07 -12.39
N VAL A 227 -16.22 13.75 -12.62
CA VAL A 227 -15.89 12.79 -11.58
C VAL A 227 -14.56 12.14 -11.88
N ASN A 228 -13.65 12.18 -10.93
CA ASN A 228 -12.43 11.40 -10.97
C ASN A 228 -12.79 9.92 -10.79
N ALA A 229 -12.13 9.04 -11.49
CA ALA A 229 -12.32 7.60 -11.28
C ALA A 229 -11.82 7.23 -9.88
N ALA A 230 -12.51 6.29 -9.25
CA ALA A 230 -12.08 5.81 -7.93
C ALA A 230 -10.61 5.37 -7.98
N GLY A 231 -9.84 5.84 -7.03
CA GLY A 231 -8.41 5.52 -6.95
C GLY A 231 -7.49 6.34 -7.86
N ASN A 232 -8.03 7.08 -8.81
CA ASN A 232 -7.18 7.86 -9.71
C ASN A 232 -6.94 9.27 -9.14
N VAL A 233 -5.87 9.40 -8.38
CA VAL A 233 -5.51 10.66 -7.72
C VAL A 233 -4.79 11.65 -8.63
N PHE A 234 -4.54 11.25 -9.88
CA PHE A 234 -3.74 12.06 -10.81
C PHE A 234 -4.60 12.87 -11.79
N ILE A 235 -5.90 12.61 -11.85
CA ILE A 235 -6.80 13.33 -12.73
C ILE A 235 -7.51 14.43 -11.94
N ASP A 236 -7.31 15.67 -12.36
CA ASP A 236 -7.92 16.83 -11.71
C ASP A 236 -9.39 16.95 -12.17
N ARG A 237 -10.29 16.71 -11.24
CA ARG A 237 -11.74 16.78 -11.45
C ARG A 237 -12.40 17.41 -10.22
N PRO A 238 -13.62 17.97 -10.37
CA PRO A 238 -14.32 18.58 -9.24
C PRO A 238 -14.55 17.66 -8.04
N PHE A 239 -14.77 16.38 -8.28
CA PHE A 239 -14.99 15.42 -7.19
C PHE A 239 -14.62 13.99 -7.61
N ASN A 240 -14.38 13.16 -6.61
CA ASN A 240 -14.11 11.75 -6.78
C ASN A 240 -15.38 10.91 -6.63
N TRP A 241 -15.31 9.66 -7.04
CA TRP A 241 -16.37 8.68 -6.79
C TRP A 241 -16.76 8.62 -5.31
N TYR A 242 -15.79 8.81 -4.42
CA TYR A 242 -16.04 8.75 -2.97
C TYR A 242 -16.89 9.91 -2.47
N ASP A 243 -16.93 11.01 -3.24
CA ASP A 243 -17.59 12.25 -2.81
C ASP A 243 -19.07 12.28 -3.20
N VAL A 244 -19.53 11.33 -4.00
CA VAL A 244 -20.92 11.30 -4.49
C VAL A 244 -21.56 9.97 -4.13
N SER A 245 -22.88 9.99 -4.00
CA SER A 245 -23.65 8.74 -3.86
C SER A 245 -23.45 7.92 -5.12
N ALA A 246 -22.93 6.71 -4.95
CA ALA A 246 -22.64 5.86 -6.09
C ALA A 246 -23.44 4.58 -6.01
N LEU A 247 -23.87 4.11 -7.15
CA LEU A 247 -24.44 2.78 -7.26
C LEU A 247 -23.29 1.77 -7.17
N PRO A 248 -23.55 0.59 -6.65
CA PRO A 248 -22.53 -0.44 -6.58
C PRO A 248 -21.87 -0.69 -7.94
N GLU A 249 -20.57 -0.94 -7.93
CA GLU A 249 -19.82 -1.12 -9.17
C GLU A 249 -20.35 -2.25 -10.04
N PHE A 250 -20.99 -3.27 -9.46
CA PHE A 250 -21.51 -4.35 -10.28
C PHE A 250 -22.59 -3.91 -11.28
N TYR A 251 -23.15 -2.72 -11.10
CA TYR A 251 -24.04 -2.13 -12.11
C TYR A 251 -23.25 -1.49 -13.26
N TYR A 252 -22.08 -0.95 -12.96
CA TYR A 252 -21.28 -0.19 -13.92
C TYR A 252 -19.97 -0.91 -14.28
N TYR A 253 -19.46 -1.73 -13.38
CA TYR A 253 -18.24 -2.50 -13.54
C TYR A 253 -18.50 -3.94 -13.16
N SER A 254 -19.50 -4.53 -13.84
CA SER A 254 -19.99 -5.87 -13.51
C SER A 254 -18.93 -6.97 -13.48
N LYS A 255 -17.78 -6.70 -14.08
CA LYS A 255 -16.65 -7.64 -14.08
C LYS A 255 -15.63 -7.36 -12.97
N GLY A 256 -15.87 -6.37 -12.12
CA GLY A 256 -15.00 -6.07 -10.98
C GLY A 256 -13.67 -5.40 -11.34
N PHE A 257 -13.64 -4.61 -12.42
CA PHE A 257 -12.44 -3.84 -12.79
C PHE A 257 -12.85 -2.57 -13.55
N VAL A 258 -11.92 -1.60 -13.58
CA VAL A 258 -12.12 -0.33 -14.28
C VAL A 258 -10.90 -0.03 -15.14
N GLY A 259 -11.04 -0.06 -16.46
CA GLY A 259 -9.95 0.28 -17.37
C GLY A 259 -9.70 -0.79 -18.43
N TRP A 260 -8.46 -0.91 -18.83
CA TRP A 260 -8.07 -1.82 -19.90
C TRP A 260 -6.96 -2.79 -19.44
N PRO A 261 -7.26 -3.69 -18.49
CA PRO A 261 -6.27 -4.66 -18.02
C PRO A 261 -5.68 -5.55 -19.13
N LYS A 262 -6.38 -5.72 -20.25
CA LYS A 262 -5.80 -6.50 -21.37
C LYS A 262 -4.50 -5.91 -21.91
N LEU A 263 -4.20 -4.65 -21.58
CA LEU A 263 -2.95 -3.97 -21.94
C LEU A 263 -1.82 -4.28 -20.95
N SER A 264 -2.12 -5.05 -19.92
CA SER A 264 -1.13 -5.39 -18.89
C SER A 264 0.01 -6.24 -19.47
N ASP A 265 1.18 -6.03 -18.89
CA ASP A 265 2.42 -6.71 -19.25
C ASP A 265 3.28 -6.77 -17.99
N PRO A 266 3.77 -7.95 -17.59
CA PRO A 266 4.61 -8.04 -16.39
C PRO A 266 5.85 -7.17 -16.44
N LYS A 267 6.32 -6.79 -17.63
CA LYS A 267 7.46 -5.87 -17.77
C LYS A 267 7.12 -4.47 -17.22
N LYS A 268 5.87 -4.02 -17.40
CA LYS A 268 5.40 -2.75 -16.81
C LYS A 268 5.44 -2.84 -15.28
N GLY A 269 4.93 -3.95 -14.75
CA GLY A 269 4.95 -4.21 -13.31
C GLY A 269 6.37 -4.25 -12.77
N GLU A 270 7.28 -4.94 -13.47
CA GLU A 270 8.68 -5.02 -13.09
C GLU A 270 9.32 -3.63 -12.95
N VAL A 271 9.12 -2.78 -13.94
CA VAL A 271 9.67 -1.42 -13.95
C VAL A 271 9.16 -0.62 -12.76
N LEU A 272 7.84 -0.65 -12.54
CA LEU A 272 7.21 0.10 -11.45
C LEU A 272 7.69 -0.40 -10.09
N ILE A 273 7.62 -1.71 -9.87
CA ILE A 273 7.95 -2.29 -8.56
C ILE A 273 9.44 -2.10 -8.22
N ASN A 274 10.32 -2.30 -9.19
CA ASN A 274 11.75 -2.10 -8.94
C ASN A 274 12.04 -0.65 -8.56
N LYS A 275 11.35 0.31 -9.19
CA LYS A 275 11.53 1.73 -8.84
C LYS A 275 10.96 2.06 -7.46
N VAL A 276 9.80 1.48 -7.08
CA VAL A 276 9.26 1.62 -5.72
C VAL A 276 10.29 1.12 -4.70
N ILE A 277 10.80 -0.09 -4.92
CA ILE A 277 11.73 -0.73 -3.99
C ILE A 277 13.00 0.11 -3.84
N GLU A 278 13.58 0.55 -4.96
CA GLU A 278 14.76 1.41 -4.99
C GLU A 278 14.56 2.65 -4.09
N ARG A 279 13.47 3.38 -4.33
CA ARG A 279 13.19 4.64 -3.62
C ARG A 279 12.89 4.42 -2.14
N VAL A 280 12.14 3.37 -1.83
CA VAL A 280 11.81 3.09 -0.43
C VAL A 280 13.05 2.61 0.34
N ILE A 281 13.91 1.82 -0.28
CA ILE A 281 15.18 1.41 0.35
C ILE A 281 16.03 2.64 0.67
N GLU A 282 16.12 3.59 -0.27
CA GLU A 282 16.84 4.85 -0.04
C GLU A 282 16.28 5.57 1.18
N PHE A 283 14.96 5.70 1.26
CA PHE A 283 14.29 6.35 2.39
C PHE A 283 14.52 5.59 3.71
N VAL A 284 14.35 4.27 3.70
CA VAL A 284 14.53 3.43 4.91
C VAL A 284 15.98 3.55 5.44
N ASN A 285 16.95 3.52 4.54
CA ASN A 285 18.35 3.68 4.91
C ASN A 285 18.63 5.07 5.46
N TRP A 286 18.06 6.11 4.83
CA TRP A 286 18.16 7.48 5.34
C TRP A 286 17.54 7.57 6.74
N LEU A 287 16.35 6.98 6.93
CA LEU A 287 15.63 7.04 8.20
C LEU A 287 16.42 6.41 9.34
N ILE A 288 16.95 5.19 9.13
CA ILE A 288 17.68 4.49 10.21
C ILE A 288 19.05 5.13 10.48
N THR A 289 19.65 5.74 9.46
CA THR A 289 20.94 6.41 9.60
C THR A 289 20.80 7.71 10.42
N ASN A 290 19.76 8.49 10.14
CA ASN A 290 19.55 9.76 10.83
C ASN A 290 18.84 9.60 12.17
N TYR A 291 18.06 8.52 12.32
CA TYR A 291 17.34 8.21 13.54
C TYR A 291 17.61 6.75 13.92
N PRO A 292 18.74 6.46 14.55
CA PRO A 292 19.09 5.09 14.97
C PRO A 292 18.02 4.48 15.87
N PRO A 293 18.06 3.17 16.09
CA PRO A 293 17.04 2.49 16.90
C PRO A 293 16.73 3.23 18.20
N GLY A 294 15.44 3.41 18.48
CA GLY A 294 14.95 4.16 19.64
C GLY A 294 14.85 5.66 19.45
N LYS A 295 15.42 6.21 18.36
CA LYS A 295 15.31 7.65 18.04
C LYS A 295 14.29 7.83 16.92
N ILE A 296 13.52 8.90 16.98
CA ILE A 296 12.49 9.17 15.95
C ILE A 296 12.54 10.64 15.54
N PRO A 297 12.10 10.95 14.33
CA PRO A 297 11.85 12.35 13.95
C PRO A 297 10.79 12.93 14.90
N ARG A 298 10.94 14.17 15.26
CA ARG A 298 9.95 14.82 16.13
C ARG A 298 8.73 15.20 15.28
N THR A 299 7.75 14.32 15.28
CA THR A 299 6.52 14.52 14.51
C THR A 299 5.31 14.77 15.42
N TRP A 300 5.52 14.78 16.74
CA TRP A 300 4.48 15.02 17.74
C TRP A 300 4.86 16.20 18.61
N ILE A 301 3.93 17.10 18.80
CA ILE A 301 4.09 18.26 19.70
C ILE A 301 2.93 18.20 20.69
N GLU A 302 3.24 18.22 21.96
CA GLU A 302 2.20 18.22 23.00
C GLU A 302 1.30 19.45 22.85
N ILE A 303 0.02 19.27 23.16
CA ILE A 303 -0.96 20.37 23.04
C ILE A 303 -0.52 21.56 23.83
N GLU A 304 0.05 21.35 25.02
CA GLU A 304 0.55 22.42 25.86
C GLU A 304 1.67 23.23 25.21
N ASP A 305 2.57 22.52 24.49
CA ASP A 305 3.64 23.18 23.73
C ASP A 305 3.06 24.02 22.58
N LEU A 306 1.99 23.55 21.95
CA LEU A 306 1.35 24.27 20.85
C LEU A 306 0.68 25.56 21.31
N TYR A 307 -0.02 25.51 22.45
CA TYR A 307 -0.87 26.61 22.86
C TYR A 307 -0.25 27.49 23.96
N PHE A 308 0.60 26.92 24.78
CA PHE A 308 1.15 27.65 25.96
C PHE A 308 2.66 27.85 25.87
N ASN A 309 3.37 26.91 25.24
CA ASN A 309 4.83 26.99 25.11
C ASN A 309 5.21 26.72 23.65
N LYS A 310 5.49 27.77 22.91
CA LYS A 310 5.92 27.60 21.53
C LYS A 310 7.17 26.71 21.46
N PRO A 311 7.20 25.70 20.58
CA PRO A 311 8.38 24.83 20.44
C PRO A 311 9.62 25.67 20.14
N LYS A 312 10.65 25.52 20.94
CA LYS A 312 11.89 26.30 20.79
C LYS A 312 12.78 25.80 19.66
N GLU A 313 12.49 24.61 19.18
CA GLU A 313 13.37 23.91 18.21
C GLU A 313 12.70 23.59 16.87
N TYR A 314 11.60 24.25 16.56
CA TYR A 314 11.01 24.03 15.24
C TYR A 314 11.83 24.77 14.20
N VAL A 315 12.56 24.02 13.43
CA VAL A 315 13.31 24.54 12.27
C VAL A 315 12.75 23.84 11.04
N GLU A 316 12.25 24.61 10.11
CA GLU A 316 11.82 24.02 8.84
C GLU A 316 12.99 23.28 8.22
N PRO A 317 12.80 22.02 7.81
CA PRO A 317 13.86 21.34 7.08
C PRO A 317 14.23 22.15 5.85
N LYS A 318 15.49 22.41 5.66
CA LYS A 318 15.96 22.99 4.41
C LYS A 318 15.80 21.92 3.34
N GLY A 319 15.04 22.22 2.28
CA GLY A 319 14.75 21.30 1.20
C GLY A 319 15.98 20.84 0.39
#